data_41c69bdfdcd232a6dcea042c50208f79
#
_entry.id   41c69bdfdcd232a6dcea042c50208f79
#
_cell.length_a   1.000
_cell.length_b   1.000
_cell.length_c   1.000
_cell.angle_alpha   90.00
_cell.angle_beta   90.00
_cell.angle_gamma   90.00
#
_symmetry.space_group_name_H-M   'P 1'
#
loop_
_entity.id
_entity.type
_entity.pdbx_description
1 polymer ?
#
loop_
_entity_poly.entity_id
_entity_poly.type
_entity_poly.pdbx_seq_one_letter_code
_entity_poly.pdbx_strand_id
1 'polypeptide(L)'
;MPPVTSEKLIEQEAKVTPESYRRWLMTAYELTLPPEALDPYVEARTRIRGSAEFPRWLVAYVNSYQMIWREPVAAEIPLLTQPVLFLMGENDHVAPGRDMAPEALRGKMGHNVELARELAAKMPKGTVEMFEGTGHLIHLEAPQRFNEAVVNFLNEGR
;
A
#
# COMPACT_ATOMS: atom_id res chain seq x y z
N MET A 1 7.42 -15.13 10.19
CA MET A 1 6.07 -15.59 10.63
C MET A 1 5.13 -14.38 10.61
N PRO A 2 3.92 -14.48 10.06
CA PRO A 2 3.00 -13.36 10.04
C PRO A 2 2.70 -12.86 11.46
N PRO A 3 2.67 -11.54 11.69
CA PRO A 3 2.43 -10.97 13.02
C PRO A 3 0.98 -11.14 13.49
N VAL A 4 0.08 -11.54 12.60
CA VAL A 4 -1.34 -11.72 12.85
C VAL A 4 -1.82 -13.03 12.25
N THR A 5 -2.60 -13.79 13.02
CA THR A 5 -3.23 -15.01 12.50
C THR A 5 -4.42 -14.68 11.60
N SER A 6 -4.81 -15.64 10.75
CA SER A 6 -5.98 -15.50 9.88
C SER A 6 -7.26 -15.26 10.67
N GLU A 7 -7.44 -15.94 11.80
CA GLU A 7 -8.60 -15.81 12.69
C GLU A 7 -8.71 -14.38 13.23
N LYS A 8 -7.58 -13.80 13.65
CA LYS A 8 -7.56 -12.43 14.16
C LYS A 8 -7.87 -11.39 13.08
N LEU A 9 -7.40 -11.60 11.86
CA LEU A 9 -7.75 -10.76 10.72
C LEU A 9 -9.25 -10.83 10.40
N ILE A 10 -9.84 -12.03 10.45
CA ILE A 10 -11.28 -12.23 10.27
C ILE A 10 -12.09 -11.50 11.35
N GLU A 11 -11.68 -11.62 12.61
CA GLU A 11 -12.34 -10.91 13.72
C GLU A 11 -12.24 -9.39 13.59
N GLN A 12 -11.10 -8.88 13.19
CA GLN A 12 -10.91 -7.45 12.97
C GLN A 12 -11.81 -6.97 11.83
N GLU A 13 -11.82 -7.70 10.74
CA GLU A 13 -12.64 -7.38 9.58
C GLU A 13 -14.13 -7.41 9.88
N ALA A 14 -14.60 -8.33 10.73
CA ALA A 14 -16.00 -8.40 11.14
C ALA A 14 -16.48 -7.13 11.89
N LYS A 15 -15.57 -6.37 12.49
CA LYS A 15 -15.86 -5.15 13.26
C LYS A 15 -15.76 -3.85 12.44
N VAL A 16 -15.33 -3.94 11.19
CA VAL A 16 -15.14 -2.76 10.33
C VAL A 16 -16.50 -2.15 9.97
N THR A 17 -16.68 -0.85 10.22
CA THR A 17 -17.82 -0.05 9.76
C THR A 17 -17.37 0.92 8.65
N PRO A 18 -18.30 1.50 7.87
CA PRO A 18 -17.95 2.52 6.87
C PRO A 18 -17.11 3.67 7.45
N GLU A 19 -17.48 4.17 8.64
CA GLU A 19 -16.79 5.27 9.32
C GLU A 19 -15.40 4.85 9.80
N SER A 20 -15.27 3.65 10.39
CA SER A 20 -13.98 3.13 10.84
C SER A 20 -13.04 2.84 9.67
N TYR A 21 -13.58 2.35 8.55
CA TYR A 21 -12.83 2.11 7.32
C TYR A 21 -12.32 3.40 6.69
N ARG A 22 -13.17 4.43 6.58
CA ARG A 22 -12.78 5.76 6.10
C ARG A 22 -11.64 6.34 6.94
N ARG A 23 -11.82 6.33 8.26
CA ARG A 23 -10.80 6.82 9.20
C ARG A 23 -9.49 6.08 9.03
N TRP A 24 -9.57 4.75 8.90
CA TRP A 24 -8.38 3.93 8.68
C TRP A 24 -7.69 4.27 7.37
N LEU A 25 -8.40 4.43 6.26
CA LEU A 25 -7.82 4.87 4.99
C LEU A 25 -7.07 6.19 5.13
N MET A 26 -7.69 7.20 5.76
CA MET A 26 -7.08 8.51 5.97
C MET A 26 -5.80 8.44 6.80
N THR A 27 -5.83 7.70 7.91
CA THR A 27 -4.72 7.68 8.87
C THR A 27 -3.62 6.69 8.50
N ALA A 28 -3.98 5.47 8.06
CA ALA A 28 -3.01 4.43 7.74
C ALA A 28 -2.27 4.69 6.43
N TYR A 29 -2.90 5.41 5.49
CA TYR A 29 -2.29 5.79 4.22
C TYR A 29 -1.80 7.24 4.20
N GLU A 30 -1.93 7.95 5.34
CA GLU A 30 -1.44 9.34 5.51
C GLU A 30 -1.94 10.27 4.40
N LEU A 31 -3.24 10.15 4.05
CA LEU A 31 -3.84 10.87 2.93
C LEU A 31 -4.10 12.34 3.27
N THR A 32 -3.82 13.20 2.33
CA THR A 32 -4.09 14.65 2.38
C THR A 32 -5.40 15.05 1.70
N LEU A 33 -6.13 14.06 1.13
CA LEU A 33 -7.43 14.27 0.48
C LEU A 33 -8.53 14.64 1.48
N PRO A 34 -9.56 15.37 1.05
CA PRO A 34 -10.77 15.52 1.84
C PRO A 34 -11.45 14.15 2.03
N PRO A 35 -12.00 13.85 3.23
CA PRO A 35 -12.54 12.52 3.55
C PRO A 35 -13.62 12.02 2.57
N GLU A 36 -14.39 12.91 1.96
CA GLU A 36 -15.42 12.61 0.98
C GLU A 36 -14.86 12.06 -0.35
N ALA A 37 -13.61 12.34 -0.68
CA ALA A 37 -12.94 11.75 -1.83
C ALA A 37 -12.83 10.21 -1.73
N LEU A 38 -12.97 9.68 -0.53
CA LEU A 38 -12.94 8.24 -0.27
C LEU A 38 -14.32 7.57 -0.34
N ASP A 39 -15.40 8.32 -0.56
CA ASP A 39 -16.76 7.78 -0.61
C ASP A 39 -16.92 6.59 -1.55
N PRO A 40 -16.42 6.61 -2.78
CA PRO A 40 -16.55 5.47 -3.70
C PRO A 40 -15.91 4.18 -3.15
N TYR A 41 -14.79 4.29 -2.46
CA TYR A 41 -14.04 3.16 -1.89
C TYR A 41 -14.75 2.61 -0.65
N VAL A 42 -15.26 3.49 0.20
CA VAL A 42 -16.05 3.12 1.39
C VAL A 42 -17.35 2.45 0.97
N GLU A 43 -18.03 2.96 -0.04
CA GLU A 43 -19.25 2.37 -0.59
C GLU A 43 -19.00 0.99 -1.21
N ALA A 44 -17.93 0.85 -2.01
CA ALA A 44 -17.56 -0.44 -2.61
C ALA A 44 -17.28 -1.49 -1.51
N ARG A 45 -16.56 -1.10 -0.45
CA ARG A 45 -16.31 -1.97 0.70
C ARG A 45 -17.58 -2.36 1.44
N THR A 46 -18.50 -1.42 1.62
CA THR A 46 -19.79 -1.65 2.27
C THR A 46 -20.65 -2.61 1.45
N ARG A 47 -20.68 -2.44 0.13
CA ARG A 47 -21.43 -3.33 -0.77
C ARG A 47 -20.92 -4.76 -0.73
N ILE A 48 -19.59 -4.98 -0.79
CA ILE A 48 -19.05 -6.35 -0.73
C ILE A 48 -19.37 -7.00 0.61
N ARG A 49 -19.30 -6.26 1.73
CA ARG A 49 -19.65 -6.79 3.05
C ARG A 49 -21.11 -7.22 3.16
N GLY A 50 -22.04 -6.54 2.49
CA GLY A 50 -23.47 -6.87 2.45
C GLY A 50 -23.84 -7.94 1.42
N SER A 51 -22.89 -8.44 0.66
CA SER A 51 -23.14 -9.41 -0.42
C SER A 51 -22.95 -10.87 0.01
N ALA A 52 -23.51 -11.80 -0.76
CA ALA A 52 -23.26 -13.23 -0.60
C ALA A 52 -21.81 -13.63 -0.88
N GLU A 53 -21.05 -12.78 -1.59
CA GLU A 53 -19.63 -13.00 -1.92
C GLU A 53 -18.68 -12.62 -0.77
N PHE A 54 -19.16 -11.99 0.28
CA PHE A 54 -18.30 -11.53 1.37
C PHE A 54 -17.42 -12.62 1.99
N PRO A 55 -17.92 -13.84 2.27
CA PRO A 55 -17.09 -14.92 2.81
C PRO A 55 -15.92 -15.29 1.88
N ARG A 56 -16.16 -15.35 0.58
CA ARG A 56 -15.11 -15.63 -0.44
C ARG A 56 -14.11 -14.50 -0.52
N TRP A 57 -14.60 -13.27 -0.53
CA TRP A 57 -13.75 -12.08 -0.53
C TRP A 57 -12.86 -12.04 0.73
N LEU A 58 -13.41 -12.36 1.90
CA LEU A 58 -12.70 -12.36 3.18
C LEU A 58 -11.54 -13.36 3.18
N VAL A 59 -11.75 -14.56 2.63
CA VAL A 59 -10.68 -15.56 2.47
C VAL A 59 -9.56 -15.01 1.57
N ALA A 60 -9.91 -14.42 0.43
CA ALA A 60 -8.92 -13.83 -0.48
C ALA A 60 -8.15 -12.69 0.19
N TYR A 61 -8.84 -11.79 0.90
CA TYR A 61 -8.24 -10.69 1.65
C TYR A 61 -7.23 -11.18 2.70
N VAL A 62 -7.65 -12.14 3.53
CA VAL A 62 -6.78 -12.71 4.59
C VAL A 62 -5.56 -13.41 3.98
N ASN A 63 -5.74 -14.19 2.91
CA ASN A 63 -4.65 -14.87 2.24
C ASN A 63 -3.66 -13.88 1.60
N SER A 64 -4.14 -12.82 0.96
CA SER A 64 -3.29 -11.77 0.39
C SER A 64 -2.47 -11.07 1.48
N TYR A 65 -3.08 -10.78 2.63
CA TYR A 65 -2.36 -10.20 3.76
C TYR A 65 -1.30 -11.15 4.32
N GLN A 66 -1.60 -12.45 4.43
CA GLN A 66 -0.64 -13.46 4.89
C GLN A 66 0.52 -13.66 3.91
N MET A 67 0.27 -13.51 2.60
CA MET A 67 1.27 -13.64 1.54
C MET A 67 2.42 -12.63 1.71
N ILE A 68 2.12 -11.39 2.14
CA ILE A 68 3.14 -10.35 2.39
C ILE A 68 4.28 -10.87 3.30
N TRP A 69 3.95 -11.74 4.24
CA TRP A 69 4.89 -12.28 5.23
C TRP A 69 5.50 -13.61 4.85
N ARG A 70 4.79 -14.40 4.07
CA ARG A 70 5.25 -15.74 3.68
C ARG A 70 6.16 -15.71 2.47
N GLU A 71 5.94 -14.76 1.57
CA GLU A 71 6.61 -14.70 0.27
C GLU A 71 7.16 -13.29 0.02
N PRO A 72 8.12 -12.81 0.85
CA PRO A 72 8.72 -11.49 0.67
C PRO A 72 9.60 -11.49 -0.57
N VAL A 73 9.33 -10.57 -1.51
CA VAL A 73 10.06 -10.43 -2.78
C VAL A 73 11.20 -9.41 -2.73
N ALA A 74 11.47 -8.81 -1.58
CA ALA A 74 12.46 -7.74 -1.45
C ALA A 74 13.87 -8.12 -1.93
N ALA A 75 14.27 -9.40 -1.76
CA ALA A 75 15.55 -9.90 -2.23
C ALA A 75 15.62 -10.09 -3.76
N GLU A 76 14.47 -10.21 -4.41
CA GLU A 76 14.35 -10.44 -5.85
C GLU A 76 14.28 -9.14 -6.65
N ILE A 77 13.77 -8.05 -6.05
CA ILE A 77 13.63 -6.76 -6.71
C ILE A 77 14.93 -6.28 -7.36
N PRO A 78 16.12 -6.33 -6.70
CA PRO A 78 17.37 -5.91 -7.32
C PRO A 78 17.84 -6.76 -8.51
N LEU A 79 17.25 -7.94 -8.71
CA LEU A 79 17.58 -8.83 -9.82
C LEU A 79 16.83 -8.49 -11.11
N LEU A 80 15.87 -7.57 -11.06
CA LEU A 80 15.13 -7.12 -12.23
C LEU A 80 16.05 -6.37 -13.19
N THR A 81 16.06 -6.78 -14.44
CA THR A 81 16.86 -6.16 -15.52
C THR A 81 16.05 -5.16 -16.36
N GLN A 82 14.73 -5.21 -16.23
CA GLN A 82 13.82 -4.29 -16.89
C GLN A 82 13.92 -2.89 -16.25
N PRO A 83 13.57 -1.82 -16.96
CA PRO A 83 13.35 -0.53 -16.32
C PRO A 83 12.29 -0.60 -15.23
N VAL A 84 12.59 -0.01 -14.08
CA VAL A 84 11.65 0.06 -12.93
C VAL A 84 11.56 1.50 -12.46
N LEU A 85 10.34 1.99 -12.33
CA LEU A 85 10.03 3.30 -11.75
C LEU A 85 9.33 3.11 -10.41
N PHE A 86 9.93 3.61 -9.35
CA PHE A 86 9.29 3.74 -8.05
C PHE A 86 8.64 5.12 -7.96
N LEU A 87 7.32 5.16 -7.81
CA LEU A 87 6.55 6.38 -7.56
C LEU A 87 6.21 6.44 -6.07
N MET A 88 6.76 7.43 -5.37
CA MET A 88 6.70 7.47 -3.91
C MET A 88 6.11 8.77 -3.42
N GLY A 89 5.11 8.67 -2.53
CA GLY A 89 4.66 9.82 -1.74
C GLY A 89 5.69 10.19 -0.68
N GLU A 90 5.92 11.49 -0.50
CA GLU A 90 6.88 11.99 0.51
C GLU A 90 6.53 11.52 1.93
N ASN A 91 5.23 11.46 2.23
CA ASN A 91 4.69 11.08 3.55
C ASN A 91 4.26 9.61 3.62
N ASP A 92 4.73 8.76 2.70
CA ASP A 92 4.39 7.34 2.73
C ASP A 92 5.19 6.57 3.77
N HIS A 93 4.62 6.35 4.94
CA HIS A 93 5.17 5.53 6.02
C HIS A 93 4.36 4.23 6.22
N VAL A 94 3.60 3.82 5.22
CA VAL A 94 2.77 2.60 5.31
C VAL A 94 3.64 1.36 5.53
N ALA A 95 3.38 0.66 6.61
CA ALA A 95 4.09 -0.57 6.95
C ALA A 95 3.11 -1.60 7.50
N PRO A 96 2.67 -2.57 6.68
CA PRO A 96 1.75 -3.61 7.12
C PRO A 96 2.25 -4.31 8.39
N GLY A 97 1.41 -4.34 9.44
CA GLY A 97 1.74 -4.98 10.71
C GLY A 97 2.60 -4.17 11.68
N ARG A 98 2.91 -2.90 11.38
CA ARG A 98 3.71 -2.03 12.26
C ARG A 98 3.14 -1.94 13.68
N ASP A 99 1.83 -1.75 13.81
CA ASP A 99 1.17 -1.61 15.11
C ASP A 99 1.24 -2.89 15.97
N MET A 100 1.44 -4.01 15.33
CA MET A 100 1.55 -5.34 15.96
C MET A 100 3.01 -5.82 16.09
N ALA A 101 3.94 -5.08 15.53
CA ALA A 101 5.36 -5.42 15.63
C ALA A 101 5.91 -5.11 17.02
N PRO A 102 6.92 -5.87 17.50
CA PRO A 102 7.66 -5.51 18.70
C PRO A 102 8.20 -4.07 18.61
N GLU A 103 8.21 -3.34 19.71
CA GLU A 103 8.62 -1.94 19.78
C GLU A 103 9.99 -1.68 19.12
N ALA A 104 10.96 -2.56 19.36
CA ALA A 104 12.30 -2.50 18.78
C ALA A 104 12.32 -2.55 17.22
N LEU A 105 11.25 -3.02 16.58
CA LEU A 105 11.11 -3.10 15.14
C LEU A 105 10.27 -1.97 14.56
N ARG A 106 9.33 -1.40 15.33
CA ARG A 106 8.42 -0.34 14.83
C ARG A 106 9.17 0.87 14.28
N GLY A 107 10.24 1.28 14.94
CA GLY A 107 11.09 2.38 14.49
C GLY A 107 11.91 2.10 13.23
N LYS A 108 11.94 0.84 12.77
CA LYS A 108 12.63 0.42 11.54
C LYS A 108 11.68 0.19 10.36
N MET A 109 10.38 0.42 10.56
CA MET A 109 9.34 0.19 9.56
C MET A 109 8.78 1.51 9.05
N GLY A 110 8.33 1.54 7.80
CA GLY A 110 7.72 2.71 7.19
C GLY A 110 8.72 3.74 6.65
N HIS A 111 9.94 3.33 6.35
CA HIS A 111 10.95 4.14 5.65
C HIS A 111 10.90 3.85 4.14
N ASN A 112 9.71 4.03 3.54
CA ASN A 112 9.43 3.56 2.19
C ASN A 112 10.21 4.33 1.14
N VAL A 113 10.39 5.63 1.33
CA VAL A 113 11.16 6.49 0.43
C VAL A 113 12.64 6.08 0.40
N GLU A 114 13.24 5.90 1.56
CA GLU A 114 14.64 5.46 1.69
C GLU A 114 14.81 4.07 1.09
N LEU A 115 13.89 3.15 1.37
CA LEU A 115 13.90 1.81 0.81
C LEU A 115 13.81 1.82 -0.72
N ALA A 116 12.92 2.63 -1.29
CA ALA A 116 12.80 2.77 -2.75
C ALA A 116 14.09 3.28 -3.39
N ARG A 117 14.74 4.28 -2.78
CA ARG A 117 16.04 4.80 -3.24
C ARG A 117 17.15 3.75 -3.16
N GLU A 118 17.20 3.00 -2.05
CA GLU A 118 18.18 1.93 -1.87
C GLU A 118 17.99 0.80 -2.90
N LEU A 119 16.73 0.41 -3.17
CA LEU A 119 16.42 -0.61 -4.16
C LEU A 119 16.76 -0.12 -5.58
N ALA A 120 16.33 1.08 -5.95
CA ALA A 120 16.63 1.66 -7.25
C ALA A 120 18.13 1.75 -7.51
N ALA A 121 18.92 2.12 -6.50
CA ALA A 121 20.39 2.20 -6.61
C ALA A 121 21.07 0.82 -6.82
N LYS A 122 20.41 -0.27 -6.46
CA LYS A 122 20.89 -1.65 -6.67
C LYS A 122 20.46 -2.24 -8.01
N MET A 123 19.60 -1.55 -8.75
CA MET A 123 19.03 -2.01 -10.02
C MET A 123 19.74 -1.36 -11.21
N PRO A 124 19.97 -2.09 -12.32
CA PRO A 124 20.59 -1.54 -13.52
C PRO A 124 19.84 -0.34 -14.14
N LYS A 125 18.51 -0.33 -13.99
CA LYS A 125 17.60 0.67 -14.58
C LYS A 125 16.49 1.05 -13.59
N GLY A 126 16.85 1.21 -12.31
CA GLY A 126 15.92 1.66 -11.26
C GLY A 126 15.89 3.19 -11.18
N THR A 127 14.70 3.78 -11.13
CA THR A 127 14.48 5.22 -10.94
C THR A 127 13.45 5.46 -9.85
N VAL A 128 13.51 6.61 -9.20
CA VAL A 128 12.55 7.02 -8.17
C VAL A 128 12.02 8.40 -8.52
N GLU A 129 10.73 8.57 -8.54
CA GLU A 129 10.07 9.87 -8.62
C GLU A 129 9.26 10.13 -7.33
N MET A 130 9.51 11.30 -6.74
CA MET A 130 8.91 11.73 -5.48
C MET A 130 7.70 12.60 -5.73
N PHE A 131 6.63 12.37 -4.95
CA PHE A 131 5.42 13.17 -4.94
C PHE A 131 5.33 13.94 -3.62
N GLU A 132 5.78 15.20 -3.66
CA GLU A 132 5.80 16.08 -2.48
C GLU A 132 4.40 16.28 -1.91
N GLY A 133 4.30 16.28 -0.59
CA GLY A 133 3.05 16.52 0.15
C GLY A 133 2.01 15.41 0.05
N THR A 134 2.30 14.27 -0.59
CA THR A 134 1.37 13.14 -0.73
C THR A 134 1.71 11.98 0.19
N GLY A 135 0.69 11.19 0.54
CA GLY A 135 0.83 9.94 1.28
C GLY A 135 0.96 8.72 0.36
N HIS A 136 0.38 7.61 0.79
CA HIS A 136 0.54 6.31 0.11
C HIS A 136 -0.21 6.20 -1.22
N LEU A 137 -1.33 6.89 -1.38
CA LEU A 137 -2.19 6.75 -2.57
C LEU A 137 -1.98 7.92 -3.56
N ILE A 138 -0.75 8.10 -4.00
CA ILE A 138 -0.35 9.21 -4.89
C ILE A 138 -1.21 9.33 -6.15
N HIS A 139 -1.72 8.22 -6.68
CA HIS A 139 -2.62 8.21 -7.85
C HIS A 139 -3.99 8.83 -7.56
N LEU A 140 -4.40 8.92 -6.30
CA LEU A 140 -5.61 9.63 -5.88
C LEU A 140 -5.30 11.08 -5.48
N GLU A 141 -4.15 11.32 -4.86
CA GLU A 141 -3.76 12.63 -4.34
C GLU A 141 -3.23 13.56 -5.43
N ALA A 142 -2.53 13.02 -6.42
CA ALA A 142 -1.95 13.77 -7.54
C ALA A 142 -2.17 13.05 -8.90
N PRO A 143 -3.42 12.81 -9.32
CA PRO A 143 -3.74 11.92 -10.46
C PRO A 143 -3.15 12.38 -11.78
N GLN A 144 -3.11 13.68 -12.06
CA GLN A 144 -2.54 14.20 -13.31
C GLN A 144 -1.05 13.92 -13.37
N ARG A 145 -0.30 14.30 -12.33
CA ARG A 145 1.13 14.09 -12.25
C ARG A 145 1.50 12.61 -12.25
N PHE A 146 0.71 11.77 -11.54
CA PHE A 146 0.89 10.32 -11.55
C PHE A 146 0.77 9.75 -12.96
N ASN A 147 -0.29 10.12 -13.70
CA ASN A 147 -0.51 9.65 -15.06
C ASN A 147 0.61 10.12 -16.01
N GLU A 148 1.06 11.38 -15.90
CA GLU A 148 2.16 11.92 -16.68
C GLU A 148 3.46 11.14 -16.43
N ALA A 149 3.80 10.88 -15.17
CA ALA A 149 5.00 10.10 -14.81
C ALA A 149 4.97 8.69 -15.40
N VAL A 150 3.83 8.00 -15.30
CA VAL A 150 3.65 6.65 -15.86
C VAL A 150 3.77 6.66 -17.39
N VAL A 151 3.09 7.61 -18.07
CA VAL A 151 3.11 7.71 -19.53
C VAL A 151 4.52 8.03 -20.05
N ASN A 152 5.21 8.97 -19.40
CA ASN A 152 6.59 9.34 -19.77
C ASN A 152 7.52 8.12 -19.63
N PHE A 153 7.49 7.44 -18.49
CA PHE A 153 8.29 6.25 -18.26
C PHE A 153 8.05 5.15 -19.31
N LEU A 154 6.78 4.88 -19.67
CA LEU A 154 6.46 3.90 -20.70
C LEU A 154 6.90 4.31 -22.10
N ASN A 155 6.99 5.59 -22.40
CA ASN A 155 7.48 6.10 -23.68
C ASN A 155 9.02 6.12 -23.79
N GLU A 156 9.74 6.37 -22.71
CA GLU A 156 11.21 6.33 -22.65
C GLU A 156 11.76 4.91 -22.83
N GLY A 157 10.99 3.89 -22.49
CA GLY A 157 11.35 2.48 -22.65
C GLY A 157 11.14 1.90 -24.05
N ARG A 158 10.70 2.72 -25.01
CA ARG A 158 10.53 2.35 -26.42
C ARG A 158 11.71 2.94 -27.23
#